data_990727dbae26e3d4f9c4649859421ab2
#
_entry.id   990727dbae26e3d4f9c4649859421ab2
#
_cell.length_a   1.000
_cell.length_b   1.000
_cell.length_c   1.000
_cell.angle_alpha   90.00
_cell.angle_beta   90.00
_cell.angle_gamma   90.00
#
_symmetry.space_group_name_H-M   'P 1'
#
loop_
_entity.id
_entity.type
_entity.pdbx_description
1 polymer ?
#
loop_
_entity_poly.entity_id
_entity_poly.type
_entity_poly.pdbx_seq_one_letter_code
_entity_poly.pdbx_strand_id
1 'polypeptide(L)'
;MTTRSNAVVIILAFAVVACAVYEKKQPVEGDKGIVTAYVNAWNQHDTVALDTLLAPEGIHEDIAQNFRGRGPKQVINFMRGLIVAEPDFKWTITNSYEEGRVVALEWTWASSYSGKDPNGKQVTNRRISGRGTSIAEVEDGKIKRFSDYYDIASFFR
;
A
#
# COMPACT_ATOMS: atom_id res chain seq x y z
N MET A 1 57.51 48.37 35.69
CA MET A 1 57.55 47.25 34.73
C MET A 1 56.27 46.44 34.95
N THR A 2 55.21 46.70 34.18
CA THR A 2 53.95 46.07 34.32
C THR A 2 53.67 45.24 33.06
N THR A 3 53.75 43.93 33.17
CA THR A 3 53.43 42.95 32.12
C THR A 3 51.92 42.73 32.07
N ARG A 4 51.30 43.15 30.98
CA ARG A 4 49.91 42.84 30.67
C ARG A 4 49.84 41.46 30.04
N SER A 5 49.13 40.54 30.68
CA SER A 5 48.80 39.24 30.17
C SER A 5 47.52 39.36 29.29
N ASN A 6 47.67 39.05 28.00
CA ASN A 6 46.53 38.96 27.07
C ASN A 6 45.96 37.55 27.15
N ALA A 7 44.79 37.44 27.75
CA ALA A 7 44.00 36.21 27.68
C ALA A 7 43.25 36.15 26.35
N VAL A 8 43.64 35.17 25.53
CA VAL A 8 42.89 34.85 24.28
C VAL A 8 41.74 33.93 24.64
N VAL A 9 40.53 34.44 24.51
CA VAL A 9 39.30 33.63 24.65
C VAL A 9 39.00 32.97 23.32
N ILE A 10 39.20 31.65 23.24
CA ILE A 10 38.80 30.84 22.06
C ILE A 10 37.33 30.44 22.27
N ILE A 11 36.43 31.03 21.48
CA ILE A 11 35.05 30.63 21.41
C ILE A 11 34.94 29.47 20.42
N LEU A 12 34.79 28.24 20.92
CA LEU A 12 34.48 27.07 20.13
C LEU A 12 32.95 27.10 19.78
N ALA A 13 32.65 27.48 18.55
CA ALA A 13 31.30 27.34 18.01
C ALA A 13 31.04 25.87 17.64
N PHE A 14 30.26 25.18 18.43
CA PHE A 14 29.73 23.87 18.07
C PHE A 14 28.61 24.05 17.01
N ALA A 15 28.94 23.80 15.75
CA ALA A 15 27.96 23.64 14.68
C ALA A 15 27.30 22.26 14.85
N VAL A 16 26.11 22.24 15.41
CA VAL A 16 25.24 21.04 15.39
C VAL A 16 24.71 20.90 13.97
N VAL A 17 25.36 20.05 13.17
CA VAL A 17 24.83 19.61 11.90
C VAL A 17 23.70 18.61 12.20
N ALA A 18 22.46 19.07 12.16
CA ALA A 18 21.30 18.20 12.16
C ALA A 18 21.30 17.44 10.81
N CYS A 19 21.87 16.23 10.80
CA CYS A 19 21.63 15.28 9.73
C CYS A 19 20.17 14.89 9.77
N ALA A 20 19.33 15.56 8.96
CA ALA A 20 18.04 15.03 8.59
C ALA A 20 18.33 13.72 7.85
N VAL A 21 18.04 12.60 8.50
CA VAL A 21 18.06 11.29 7.86
C VAL A 21 16.89 11.31 6.86
N TYR A 22 17.20 11.72 5.64
CA TYR A 22 16.31 11.54 4.50
C TYR A 22 16.30 10.03 4.25
N GLU A 23 15.28 9.35 4.77
CA GLU A 23 15.02 7.94 4.41
C GLU A 23 14.85 7.90 2.89
N LYS A 24 15.91 7.55 2.21
CA LYS A 24 15.90 7.31 0.78
C LYS A 24 14.99 6.10 0.58
N LYS A 25 13.72 6.36 0.21
CA LYS A 25 12.78 5.32 -0.22
C LYS A 25 13.54 4.49 -1.25
N GLN A 26 13.82 3.23 -0.95
CA GLN A 26 14.56 2.33 -1.84
C GLN A 26 13.89 2.37 -3.21
N PRO A 27 14.66 2.43 -4.32
CA PRO A 27 14.08 2.32 -5.65
C PRO A 27 13.29 1.01 -5.70
N VAL A 28 12.05 1.09 -6.12
CA VAL A 28 11.20 -0.09 -6.32
C VAL A 28 11.82 -0.86 -7.49
N GLU A 29 12.57 -1.93 -7.20
CA GLU A 29 13.26 -2.72 -8.22
C GLU A 29 12.25 -3.56 -8.99
N GLY A 30 12.10 -3.29 -10.30
CA GLY A 30 11.28 -4.06 -11.24
C GLY A 30 9.76 -3.92 -11.01
N ASP A 31 8.99 -4.55 -11.87
CA ASP A 31 7.52 -4.49 -11.87
C ASP A 31 6.92 -5.15 -10.63
N LYS A 32 7.55 -6.22 -10.12
CA LYS A 32 7.19 -6.87 -8.86
C LYS A 32 7.29 -5.93 -7.66
N GLY A 33 8.29 -5.06 -7.64
CA GLY A 33 8.44 -4.07 -6.58
C GLY A 33 7.33 -3.01 -6.61
N ILE A 34 6.90 -2.56 -7.81
CA ILE A 34 5.75 -1.66 -8.01
C ILE A 34 4.48 -2.29 -7.44
N VAL A 35 4.23 -3.57 -7.77
CA VAL A 35 3.05 -4.31 -7.32
C VAL A 35 3.07 -4.54 -5.81
N THR A 36 4.24 -4.83 -5.23
CA THR A 36 4.41 -4.94 -3.77
C THR A 36 4.14 -3.60 -3.08
N ALA A 37 4.65 -2.49 -3.63
CA ALA A 37 4.39 -1.16 -3.10
C ALA A 37 2.89 -0.80 -3.18
N TYR A 38 2.20 -1.23 -4.23
CA TYR A 38 0.75 -1.06 -4.37
C TYR A 38 -0.02 -1.78 -3.26
N VAL A 39 0.26 -3.06 -2.99
CA VAL A 39 -0.36 -3.81 -1.90
C VAL A 39 -0.03 -3.18 -0.53
N ASN A 40 1.20 -2.67 -0.34
CA ASN A 40 1.58 -1.97 0.89
C ASN A 40 0.82 -0.66 1.07
N ALA A 41 0.55 0.08 -0.02
CA ALA A 41 -0.26 1.30 0.03
C ALA A 41 -1.70 1.00 0.49
N TRP A 42 -2.29 -0.11 0.04
CA TRP A 42 -3.58 -0.60 0.55
C TRP A 42 -3.51 -0.88 2.06
N ASN A 43 -2.54 -1.66 2.52
CA ASN A 43 -2.36 -2.00 3.94
C ASN A 43 -2.14 -0.81 4.85
N GLN A 44 -1.58 0.28 4.32
CA GLN A 44 -1.28 1.51 5.06
C GLN A 44 -2.38 2.56 4.90
N HIS A 45 -3.41 2.28 4.11
CA HIS A 45 -4.46 3.24 3.71
C HIS A 45 -3.87 4.51 3.06
N ASP A 46 -2.72 4.35 2.37
CA ASP A 46 -1.97 5.45 1.78
C ASP A 46 -2.52 5.82 0.40
N THR A 47 -3.46 6.77 0.40
CA THR A 47 -4.10 7.27 -0.83
C THR A 47 -3.14 8.05 -1.72
N VAL A 48 -2.06 8.63 -1.18
CA VAL A 48 -1.05 9.37 -1.94
C VAL A 48 -0.18 8.39 -2.71
N ALA A 49 0.25 7.31 -2.06
CA ALA A 49 0.98 6.24 -2.73
C ALA A 49 0.15 5.58 -3.83
N LEU A 50 -1.15 5.30 -3.59
CA LEU A 50 -2.05 4.75 -4.63
C LEU A 50 -2.18 5.68 -5.83
N ASP A 51 -2.33 7.00 -5.62
CA ASP A 51 -2.40 7.99 -6.69
C ASP A 51 -1.12 8.00 -7.54
N THR A 52 0.02 7.78 -6.89
CA THR A 52 1.33 7.76 -7.57
C THR A 52 1.58 6.46 -8.32
N LEU A 53 1.20 5.31 -7.73
CA LEU A 53 1.51 3.98 -8.26
C LEU A 53 0.57 3.54 -9.38
N LEU A 54 -0.67 4.01 -9.40
CA LEU A 54 -1.63 3.69 -10.47
C LEU A 54 -1.44 4.63 -11.67
N ALA A 55 -1.51 4.09 -12.87
CA ALA A 55 -1.54 4.92 -14.08
C ALA A 55 -2.79 5.82 -14.09
N PRO A 56 -2.78 7.01 -14.74
CA PRO A 56 -3.93 7.90 -14.79
C PRO A 56 -5.22 7.24 -15.28
N GLU A 57 -5.11 6.33 -16.25
CA GLU A 57 -6.20 5.51 -16.79
C GLU A 57 -6.11 4.04 -16.34
N GLY A 58 -5.31 3.77 -15.30
CA GLY A 58 -5.11 2.43 -14.75
C GLY A 58 -6.42 1.87 -14.20
N ILE A 59 -6.56 0.55 -14.28
CA ILE A 59 -7.78 -0.17 -13.89
C ILE A 59 -7.48 -1.03 -12.66
N HIS A 60 -8.33 -0.93 -11.66
CA HIS A 60 -8.40 -1.91 -10.59
C HIS A 60 -9.75 -2.61 -10.64
N GLU A 61 -9.71 -3.93 -10.70
CA GLU A 61 -10.89 -4.79 -10.73
C GLU A 61 -10.89 -5.71 -9.51
N ASP A 62 -11.98 -5.72 -8.76
CA ASP A 62 -12.29 -6.76 -7.80
C ASP A 62 -13.44 -7.58 -8.36
N ILE A 63 -13.10 -8.75 -8.91
CA ILE A 63 -14.06 -9.60 -9.64
C ILE A 63 -15.10 -10.16 -8.69
N ALA A 64 -14.72 -10.52 -7.47
CA ALA A 64 -15.62 -11.10 -6.48
C ALA A 64 -16.66 -10.08 -5.96
N GLN A 65 -16.31 -8.80 -5.92
CA GLN A 65 -17.20 -7.71 -5.53
C GLN A 65 -17.87 -6.99 -6.71
N ASN A 66 -17.62 -7.45 -7.94
CA ASN A 66 -18.11 -6.81 -9.17
C ASN A 66 -17.73 -5.31 -9.24
N PHE A 67 -16.54 -4.98 -8.76
CA PHE A 67 -15.99 -3.63 -8.82
C PHE A 67 -15.03 -3.48 -9.99
N ARG A 68 -15.10 -2.35 -10.68
CA ARG A 68 -14.12 -1.92 -11.67
C ARG A 68 -13.94 -0.41 -11.58
N GLY A 69 -12.79 0.02 -11.07
CA GLY A 69 -12.40 1.42 -10.99
C GLY A 69 -11.39 1.79 -12.07
N ARG A 70 -11.55 2.96 -12.68
CA ARG A 70 -10.60 3.55 -13.64
C ARG A 70 -9.99 4.80 -13.04
N GLY A 71 -8.66 4.83 -13.03
CA GLY A 71 -7.85 5.90 -12.50
C GLY A 71 -7.84 5.95 -10.96
N PRO A 72 -6.86 6.66 -10.40
CA PRO A 72 -6.63 6.69 -8.95
C PRO A 72 -7.86 7.10 -8.14
N LYS A 73 -8.61 8.10 -8.60
CA LYS A 73 -9.76 8.63 -7.87
C LYS A 73 -10.83 7.58 -7.56
N GLN A 74 -11.17 6.73 -8.54
CA GLN A 74 -12.20 5.70 -8.34
C GLN A 74 -11.68 4.59 -7.41
N VAL A 75 -10.42 4.19 -7.57
CA VAL A 75 -9.78 3.17 -6.73
C VAL A 75 -9.65 3.64 -5.29
N ILE A 76 -9.23 4.89 -5.06
CA ILE A 76 -9.16 5.49 -3.72
C ILE A 76 -10.54 5.57 -3.06
N ASN A 77 -11.59 5.88 -3.81
CA ASN A 77 -12.95 5.89 -3.25
C ASN A 77 -13.41 4.49 -2.86
N PHE A 78 -13.05 3.47 -3.64
CA PHE A 78 -13.31 2.07 -3.28
C PHE A 78 -12.57 1.67 -2.00
N MET A 79 -11.28 1.97 -1.91
CA MET A 79 -10.50 1.75 -0.68
C MET A 79 -11.14 2.41 0.54
N ARG A 80 -11.60 3.66 0.42
CA ARG A 80 -12.27 4.36 1.53
C ARG A 80 -13.54 3.64 2.00
N GLY A 81 -14.32 3.10 1.05
CA GLY A 81 -15.48 2.27 1.36
C GLY A 81 -15.10 0.98 2.11
N LEU A 82 -14.02 0.34 1.66
CA LEU A 82 -13.51 -0.87 2.29
C LEU A 82 -13.02 -0.62 3.72
N ILE A 83 -12.29 0.47 3.97
CA ILE A 83 -11.81 0.85 5.31
C ILE A 83 -12.96 1.02 6.31
N VAL A 84 -14.12 1.50 5.86
CA VAL A 84 -15.31 1.62 6.73
C VAL A 84 -15.84 0.25 7.15
N ALA A 85 -15.83 -0.73 6.23
CA ALA A 85 -16.31 -2.08 6.50
C ALA A 85 -15.27 -2.95 7.20
N GLU A 86 -13.99 -2.72 6.92
CA GLU A 86 -12.84 -3.54 7.31
C GLU A 86 -11.65 -2.67 7.73
N PRO A 87 -11.72 -1.95 8.86
CA PRO A 87 -10.72 -0.94 9.24
C PRO A 87 -9.34 -1.50 9.57
N ASP A 88 -9.25 -2.80 9.88
CA ASP A 88 -8.03 -3.50 10.27
C ASP A 88 -7.57 -4.55 9.24
N PHE A 89 -7.99 -4.42 8.00
CA PHE A 89 -7.62 -5.42 7.01
C PHE A 89 -6.11 -5.55 6.84
N LYS A 90 -5.69 -6.78 6.61
CA LYS A 90 -4.32 -7.14 6.30
C LYS A 90 -4.27 -7.99 5.04
N TRP A 91 -3.65 -7.45 4.01
CA TRP A 91 -3.38 -8.10 2.73
C TRP A 91 -1.92 -8.55 2.71
N THR A 92 -1.69 -9.85 2.72
CA THR A 92 -0.34 -10.42 2.83
C THR A 92 -0.02 -11.21 1.57
N ILE A 93 1.00 -10.78 0.83
CA ILE A 93 1.53 -11.54 -0.31
C ILE A 93 2.24 -12.78 0.23
N THR A 94 1.81 -13.96 -0.22
CA THR A 94 2.41 -15.25 0.15
C THR A 94 3.36 -15.75 -0.91
N ASN A 95 3.10 -15.40 -2.18
CA ASN A 95 3.96 -15.74 -3.30
C ASN A 95 3.80 -14.72 -4.43
N SER A 96 4.78 -14.63 -5.32
CA SER A 96 4.72 -13.74 -6.48
C SER A 96 5.56 -14.25 -7.64
N TYR A 97 5.02 -14.12 -8.83
CA TYR A 97 5.62 -14.55 -10.11
C TYR A 97 5.61 -13.37 -11.06
N GLU A 98 6.67 -13.21 -11.82
CA GLU A 98 6.83 -12.12 -12.78
C GLU A 98 7.26 -12.67 -14.14
N GLU A 99 6.57 -12.25 -15.20
CA GLU A 99 6.94 -12.52 -16.57
C GLU A 99 6.67 -11.29 -17.44
N GLY A 100 7.72 -10.72 -17.97
CA GLY A 100 7.65 -9.46 -18.71
C GLY A 100 7.06 -8.35 -17.82
N ARG A 101 5.95 -7.77 -18.25
CA ARG A 101 5.23 -6.70 -17.53
C ARG A 101 4.09 -7.22 -16.65
N VAL A 102 3.96 -8.53 -16.53
CA VAL A 102 2.88 -9.16 -15.76
C VAL A 102 3.42 -9.71 -14.46
N VAL A 103 2.78 -9.37 -13.38
CA VAL A 103 3.05 -9.90 -12.04
C VAL A 103 1.81 -10.60 -11.51
N ALA A 104 1.93 -11.88 -11.20
CA ALA A 104 0.89 -12.63 -10.49
C ALA A 104 1.24 -12.72 -9.00
N LEU A 105 0.25 -12.54 -8.14
CA LEU A 105 0.36 -12.67 -6.70
C LEU A 105 -0.53 -13.78 -6.19
N GLU A 106 -0.03 -14.56 -5.22
CA GLU A 106 -0.86 -15.31 -4.28
C GLU A 106 -0.86 -14.57 -2.95
N TRP A 107 -2.00 -14.51 -2.29
CA TRP A 107 -2.12 -13.74 -1.07
C TRP A 107 -3.17 -14.29 -0.10
N THR A 108 -3.06 -13.83 1.14
CA THR A 108 -4.10 -13.98 2.15
C THR A 108 -4.63 -12.62 2.57
N TRP A 109 -5.91 -12.59 2.96
CA TRP A 109 -6.60 -11.44 3.52
C TRP A 109 -7.18 -11.81 4.87
N ALA A 110 -7.13 -10.89 5.82
CA ALA A 110 -7.76 -11.03 7.13
C ALA A 110 -8.22 -9.67 7.62
N SER A 111 -9.41 -9.61 8.21
CA SER A 111 -9.99 -8.37 8.74
C SER A 111 -11.09 -8.63 9.77
N SER A 112 -11.55 -7.54 10.40
CA SER A 112 -12.78 -7.48 11.18
C SER A 112 -13.85 -6.78 10.35
N TYR A 113 -14.75 -7.57 9.76
CA TYR A 113 -15.77 -7.10 8.83
C TYR A 113 -17.05 -6.65 9.54
N SER A 114 -17.60 -5.52 9.11
CA SER A 114 -18.93 -5.04 9.51
C SER A 114 -19.75 -4.67 8.26
N GLY A 115 -20.86 -5.35 8.05
CA GLY A 115 -21.68 -5.18 6.86
C GLY A 115 -22.64 -6.35 6.64
N LYS A 116 -23.11 -6.52 5.42
CA LYS A 116 -23.91 -7.69 5.03
C LYS A 116 -22.99 -8.79 4.53
N ASP A 117 -23.16 -10.00 5.06
CA ASP A 117 -22.49 -11.18 4.53
C ASP A 117 -23.06 -11.60 3.16
N PRO A 118 -22.46 -12.58 2.45
CA PRO A 118 -22.95 -13.02 1.14
C PRO A 118 -24.37 -13.55 1.14
N ASN A 119 -24.92 -13.91 2.31
CA ASN A 119 -26.32 -14.33 2.48
C ASN A 119 -27.25 -13.15 2.81
N GLY A 120 -26.74 -11.92 2.83
CA GLY A 120 -27.49 -10.71 3.15
C GLY A 120 -27.71 -10.47 4.65
N LYS A 121 -27.15 -11.30 5.54
CA LYS A 121 -27.24 -11.14 6.99
C LYS A 121 -26.31 -10.04 7.47
N GLN A 122 -26.83 -9.11 8.27
CA GLN A 122 -26.01 -8.10 8.92
C GLN A 122 -25.08 -8.73 9.96
N VAL A 123 -23.77 -8.45 9.85
CA VAL A 123 -22.76 -8.85 10.81
C VAL A 123 -21.98 -7.62 11.27
N THR A 124 -21.42 -7.69 12.49
CA THR A 124 -20.63 -6.61 13.07
C THR A 124 -19.38 -7.20 13.68
N ASN A 125 -18.23 -6.62 13.34
CA ASN A 125 -16.91 -7.01 13.85
C ASN A 125 -16.63 -8.52 13.71
N ARG A 126 -17.10 -9.13 12.63
CA ARG A 126 -16.88 -10.56 12.37
C ARG A 126 -15.47 -10.73 11.80
N ARG A 127 -14.65 -11.59 12.45
CA ARG A 127 -13.36 -11.98 11.88
C ARG A 127 -13.62 -12.78 10.61
N ILE A 128 -13.00 -12.31 9.53
CA ILE A 128 -13.01 -12.99 8.23
C ILE A 128 -11.57 -13.17 7.77
N SER A 129 -11.34 -14.21 7.00
CA SER A 129 -10.05 -14.44 6.34
C SER A 129 -10.24 -15.30 5.10
N GLY A 130 -9.39 -15.10 4.12
CA GLY A 130 -9.42 -15.85 2.89
C GLY A 130 -8.11 -15.75 2.13
N ARG A 131 -8.10 -16.32 0.95
CA ARG A 131 -6.97 -16.27 0.03
C ARG A 131 -7.45 -16.00 -1.38
N GLY A 132 -6.57 -15.46 -2.18
CA GLY A 132 -6.84 -15.20 -3.58
C GLY A 132 -5.57 -15.02 -4.39
N THR A 133 -5.78 -14.63 -5.61
CA THR A 133 -4.73 -14.34 -6.59
C THR A 133 -5.02 -12.99 -7.23
N SER A 134 -3.98 -12.21 -7.50
CA SER A 134 -4.11 -11.00 -8.30
C SER A 134 -3.20 -11.09 -9.52
N ILE A 135 -3.65 -10.49 -10.61
CA ILE A 135 -2.84 -10.28 -11.81
C ILE A 135 -2.67 -8.77 -12.00
N ALA A 136 -1.42 -8.33 -12.05
CA ALA A 136 -1.06 -6.94 -12.31
C ALA A 136 -0.33 -6.81 -13.63
N GLU A 137 -0.64 -5.75 -14.38
CA GLU A 137 0.11 -5.31 -15.55
C GLU A 137 0.77 -3.97 -15.21
N VAL A 138 2.10 -3.88 -15.37
CA VAL A 138 2.88 -2.69 -15.10
C VAL A 138 3.41 -2.10 -16.41
N GLU A 139 3.30 -0.80 -16.56
CA GLU A 139 3.83 -0.06 -17.70
C GLU A 139 4.38 1.28 -17.23
N ASP A 140 5.59 1.62 -17.64
CA ASP A 140 6.28 2.87 -17.30
C ASP A 140 6.34 3.12 -15.77
N GLY A 141 6.59 2.06 -14.99
CA GLY A 141 6.69 2.11 -13.55
C GLY A 141 5.36 2.36 -12.83
N LYS A 142 4.22 2.11 -13.47
CA LYS A 142 2.88 2.28 -12.91
C LYS A 142 2.00 1.07 -13.15
N ILE A 143 1.08 0.82 -12.23
CA ILE A 143 0.02 -0.19 -12.40
C ILE A 143 -0.93 0.29 -13.50
N LYS A 144 -0.97 -0.44 -14.59
CA LYS A 144 -1.92 -0.23 -15.69
C LYS A 144 -3.21 -0.99 -15.48
N ARG A 145 -3.09 -2.20 -14.94
CA ARG A 145 -4.22 -3.04 -14.54
C ARG A 145 -3.85 -3.83 -13.29
N PHE A 146 -4.82 -4.00 -12.42
CA PHE A 146 -4.74 -4.86 -11.26
C PHE A 146 -6.09 -5.56 -11.09
N SER A 147 -6.12 -6.88 -11.07
CA SER A 147 -7.37 -7.64 -11.02
C SER A 147 -7.29 -8.72 -9.95
N ASP A 148 -8.25 -8.70 -9.02
CA ASP A 148 -8.36 -9.62 -7.91
C ASP A 148 -9.34 -10.75 -8.21
N TYR A 149 -8.93 -11.99 -7.90
CA TYR A 149 -9.69 -13.21 -8.09
C TYR A 149 -9.72 -14.01 -6.79
N TYR A 150 -10.90 -14.17 -6.20
CA TYR A 150 -11.10 -14.93 -4.98
C TYR A 150 -12.57 -15.35 -4.82
N ASP A 151 -12.80 -16.30 -3.92
CA ASP A 151 -14.17 -16.70 -3.51
C ASP A 151 -14.56 -15.92 -2.25
N ILE A 152 -15.36 -14.86 -2.41
CA ILE A 152 -15.80 -14.03 -1.30
C ILE A 152 -16.58 -14.84 -0.24
N ALA A 153 -17.32 -15.87 -0.65
CA ALA A 153 -18.06 -16.70 0.29
C ALA A 153 -17.14 -17.50 1.22
N SER A 154 -15.90 -17.82 0.77
CA SER A 154 -14.92 -18.53 1.57
C SER A 154 -14.46 -17.73 2.79
N PHE A 155 -14.51 -16.38 2.73
CA PHE A 155 -14.08 -15.49 3.81
C PHE A 155 -15.02 -15.56 5.02
N PHE A 156 -16.26 -16.01 4.81
CA PHE A 156 -17.30 -16.07 5.84
C PHE A 156 -17.57 -17.50 6.36
N ARG A 157 -16.70 -18.47 6.03
CA ARG A 157 -16.79 -19.86 6.53
C ARG A 157 -16.16 -20.04 7.91
#